data_854cde562f3ccc9c5aac433c7c44fcfe
#
_entry.id   854cde562f3ccc9c5aac433c7c44fcfe
#
_cell.length_a   1.000
_cell.length_b   1.000
_cell.length_c   1.000
_cell.angle_alpha   90.00
_cell.angle_beta   90.00
_cell.angle_gamma   90.00
#
_symmetry.space_group_name_H-M   'P 1'
#
loop_
_entity.id
_entity.type
_entity.pdbx_description
1 polymer ?
#
loop_
_entity_poly.entity_id
_entity_poly.type
_entity_poly.pdbx_seq_one_letter_code
_entity_poly.pdbx_strand_id
1 'polypeptide(L)'
;MRHRLAGLVFILLAYSGYAAAAPEASAQHPYRYYLAGSAADVQRPTRGLFVLQGGGDDVDHNYVRMGELGGGGDFVVLRASGDDEYNEYIYKLCHCDSVETLVVDSRAAASDPFVVEKVRNAEALFIAGGDQGNYIRFWKGTPLQDAINFVVAKPAPIGGTSAGMAVAGEFVYSATGPDSLTTPEGLANPFDINLTLERDFLKLPRLQGIITDQHLHERDRIGRTVTLLARLIKDGWSEHPRAIAADRETSVHIDPATGIAEVFATPKHPTPYAYFMSVTEPPQRCDHGQPLTMRNVDVYRIQPGGRFDITAWKGQGGIAYTLSAENGTLKSSRGEIY
;
A
#
# COMPACT_ATOMS: atom_id res chain seq x y z
N MET A 1 -58.08 -81.39 -38.35
CA MET A 1 -56.77 -80.82 -38.35
C MET A 1 -56.94 -79.34 -37.85
N ARG A 2 -56.47 -79.07 -36.67
CA ARG A 2 -56.64 -77.79 -35.97
C ARG A 2 -55.28 -77.10 -35.91
N HIS A 3 -55.16 -75.94 -36.61
CA HIS A 3 -54.00 -75.04 -36.49
C HIS A 3 -54.17 -74.16 -35.26
N ARG A 4 -53.16 -74.13 -34.37
CA ARG A 4 -53.05 -73.19 -33.27
C ARG A 4 -52.10 -72.06 -33.73
N LEU A 5 -52.60 -70.85 -33.74
CA LEU A 5 -51.78 -69.62 -33.84
C LEU A 5 -51.22 -69.30 -32.45
N ALA A 6 -49.90 -69.13 -32.38
CA ALA A 6 -49.22 -68.61 -31.20
C ALA A 6 -49.03 -67.09 -31.41
N GLY A 7 -49.63 -66.29 -30.54
CA GLY A 7 -49.44 -64.88 -30.51
C GLY A 7 -48.18 -64.48 -29.72
N LEU A 8 -47.28 -63.76 -30.37
CA LEU A 8 -46.10 -63.21 -29.73
C LEU A 8 -46.46 -61.80 -29.15
N VAL A 9 -46.38 -61.69 -27.84
CA VAL A 9 -46.54 -60.40 -27.14
C VAL A 9 -45.14 -59.73 -27.02
N PHE A 10 -44.96 -58.59 -27.71
CA PHE A 10 -43.77 -57.69 -27.53
C PHE A 10 -44.01 -56.79 -26.35
N ILE A 11 -43.22 -56.93 -25.29
CA ILE A 11 -43.15 -55.97 -24.19
C ILE A 11 -42.10 -54.94 -24.54
N LEU A 12 -42.54 -53.67 -24.85
CA LEU A 12 -41.66 -52.52 -24.95
C LEU A 12 -41.27 -52.05 -23.53
N LEU A 13 -40.04 -52.29 -23.13
CA LEU A 13 -39.43 -51.67 -21.95
C LEU A 13 -38.99 -50.23 -22.35
N ALA A 14 -39.72 -49.25 -21.84
CA ALA A 14 -39.30 -47.84 -21.93
C ALA A 14 -38.13 -47.59 -20.95
N TYR A 15 -36.91 -47.44 -21.45
CA TYR A 15 -35.78 -46.94 -20.69
C TYR A 15 -35.94 -45.41 -20.53
N SER A 16 -36.37 -44.95 -19.35
CA SER A 16 -36.27 -43.56 -18.94
C SER A 16 -34.80 -43.26 -18.57
N GLY A 17 -34.06 -42.73 -19.54
CA GLY A 17 -32.71 -42.23 -19.28
C GLY A 17 -32.78 -41.03 -18.35
N TYR A 18 -32.32 -41.18 -17.10
CA TYR A 18 -31.96 -40.06 -16.26
C TYR A 18 -30.68 -39.43 -16.84
N ALA A 19 -30.81 -38.27 -17.51
CA ALA A 19 -29.66 -37.44 -17.82
C ALA A 19 -29.12 -36.88 -16.49
N ALA A 20 -28.01 -37.43 -16.02
CA ALA A 20 -27.26 -36.84 -14.93
C ALA A 20 -26.82 -35.44 -15.41
N ALA A 21 -27.28 -34.39 -14.74
CA ALA A 21 -26.79 -33.05 -14.94
C ALA A 21 -25.26 -33.06 -14.73
N ALA A 22 -24.49 -32.58 -15.71
CA ALA A 22 -23.08 -32.38 -15.55
C ALA A 22 -22.85 -31.46 -14.32
N PRO A 23 -21.88 -31.76 -13.46
CA PRO A 23 -21.58 -30.88 -12.34
C PRO A 23 -21.30 -29.47 -12.94
N GLU A 24 -22.04 -28.46 -12.48
CA GLU A 24 -21.74 -27.07 -12.76
C GLU A 24 -20.27 -26.87 -12.36
N ALA A 25 -19.43 -26.49 -13.33
CA ALA A 25 -18.06 -26.08 -13.03
C ALA A 25 -18.16 -24.96 -11.99
N SER A 26 -17.62 -25.18 -10.80
CA SER A 26 -17.58 -24.16 -9.76
C SER A 26 -16.94 -22.91 -10.38
N ALA A 27 -17.67 -21.82 -10.46
CA ALA A 27 -17.17 -20.57 -10.99
C ALA A 27 -15.92 -20.20 -10.18
N GLN A 28 -14.76 -20.24 -10.84
CA GLN A 28 -13.51 -19.89 -10.19
C GLN A 28 -13.57 -18.39 -9.92
N HIS A 29 -13.56 -17.99 -8.64
CA HIS A 29 -13.58 -16.58 -8.28
C HIS A 29 -12.35 -15.87 -8.86
N PRO A 30 -12.46 -14.63 -9.29
CA PRO A 30 -11.34 -13.86 -9.85
C PRO A 30 -10.32 -13.42 -8.77
N TYR A 31 -10.61 -13.67 -7.49
CA TYR A 31 -9.78 -13.33 -6.32
C TYR A 31 -9.46 -14.60 -5.51
N ARG A 32 -8.50 -14.47 -4.59
CA ARG A 32 -8.30 -15.44 -3.51
C ARG A 32 -8.63 -14.80 -2.17
N TYR A 33 -9.25 -15.57 -1.29
CA TYR A 33 -9.69 -15.12 0.03
C TYR A 33 -9.26 -16.11 1.08
N TYR A 34 -8.70 -15.60 2.16
CA TYR A 34 -8.22 -16.36 3.30
C TYR A 34 -8.75 -15.73 4.58
N LEU A 35 -9.08 -16.55 5.56
CA LEU A 35 -9.69 -16.14 6.82
C LEU A 35 -9.01 -16.81 8.00
N ALA A 36 -8.69 -16.02 9.03
CA ALA A 36 -8.44 -16.49 10.39
C ALA A 36 -9.45 -15.81 11.32
N GLY A 37 -10.05 -16.57 12.25
CA GLY A 37 -11.09 -16.08 13.15
C GLY A 37 -12.50 -16.30 12.65
N SER A 38 -13.42 -15.39 12.93
CA SER A 38 -14.85 -15.48 12.64
C SER A 38 -15.14 -15.09 11.17
N ALA A 39 -16.07 -15.79 10.53
CA ALA A 39 -16.56 -15.42 9.20
C ALA A 39 -17.72 -14.42 9.24
N ALA A 40 -18.27 -14.17 10.42
CA ALA A 40 -19.38 -13.23 10.61
C ALA A 40 -18.85 -11.80 10.63
N ASP A 41 -19.43 -10.95 9.79
CA ASP A 41 -19.14 -9.51 9.79
C ASP A 41 -19.55 -8.88 11.13
N VAL A 42 -18.67 -8.08 11.72
CA VAL A 42 -18.93 -7.37 12.95
C VAL A 42 -18.69 -5.88 12.76
N GLN A 43 -19.53 -5.06 13.38
CA GLN A 43 -19.36 -3.60 13.35
C GLN A 43 -18.90 -3.09 14.71
N ARG A 44 -17.74 -2.45 14.73
CA ARG A 44 -17.13 -1.89 15.96
C ARG A 44 -16.88 -0.39 15.82
N PRO A 45 -16.94 0.36 16.92
CA PRO A 45 -16.45 1.74 16.92
C PRO A 45 -14.95 1.78 16.64
N THR A 46 -14.54 2.60 15.66
CA THR A 46 -13.15 2.72 15.24
C THR A 46 -12.59 4.11 15.51
N ARG A 47 -11.27 4.24 15.53
CA ARG A 47 -10.52 5.50 15.55
C ARG A 47 -9.43 5.48 14.50
N GLY A 48 -9.24 6.61 13.81
CA GLY A 48 -8.30 6.73 12.72
C GLY A 48 -6.84 6.60 13.17
N LEU A 49 -6.06 5.94 12.32
CA LEU A 49 -4.60 5.88 12.37
C LEU A 49 -4.09 5.63 10.96
N PHE A 50 -3.03 6.32 10.53
CA PHE A 50 -2.30 5.93 9.32
C PHE A 50 -0.98 5.29 9.74
N VAL A 51 -0.69 4.11 9.18
CA VAL A 51 0.52 3.33 9.45
C VAL A 51 1.32 3.21 8.17
N LEU A 52 2.51 3.81 8.12
CA LEU A 52 3.40 3.86 6.98
C LEU A 52 4.70 3.11 7.32
N GLN A 53 4.80 1.83 6.93
CA GLN A 53 5.98 1.01 7.20
C GLN A 53 6.89 0.93 5.98
N GLY A 54 8.20 1.13 6.19
CA GLY A 54 9.21 1.17 5.15
C GLY A 54 9.58 -0.17 4.52
N GLY A 55 8.94 -1.28 4.94
CA GLY A 55 9.22 -2.64 4.45
C GLY A 55 10.17 -3.42 5.37
N GLY A 56 10.67 -4.56 4.92
CA GLY A 56 11.45 -5.49 5.75
C GLY A 56 10.57 -6.31 6.69
N ASP A 57 11.11 -6.74 7.82
CA ASP A 57 10.35 -7.44 8.84
C ASP A 57 9.26 -6.53 9.41
N ASP A 58 8.15 -7.12 9.79
CA ASP A 58 7.01 -6.36 10.27
C ASP A 58 7.23 -5.78 11.67
N VAL A 59 6.71 -4.58 11.88
CA VAL A 59 6.69 -3.93 13.19
C VAL A 59 5.41 -4.36 13.91
N ASP A 60 5.49 -5.31 14.84
CA ASP A 60 4.35 -5.88 15.57
C ASP A 60 3.39 -4.82 16.13
N HIS A 61 3.96 -3.70 16.58
CA HIS A 61 3.20 -2.59 17.14
C HIS A 61 2.16 -2.01 16.17
N ASN A 62 2.39 -2.12 14.85
CA ASN A 62 1.43 -1.71 13.83
C ASN A 62 0.10 -2.45 14.01
N TYR A 63 0.17 -3.77 14.08
CA TYR A 63 -1.01 -4.65 14.10
C TYR A 63 -1.72 -4.61 15.44
N VAL A 64 -0.97 -4.55 16.54
CA VAL A 64 -1.54 -4.34 17.88
C VAL A 64 -2.33 -3.03 17.90
N ARG A 65 -1.71 -1.94 17.44
CA ARG A 65 -2.34 -0.63 17.48
C ARG A 65 -3.52 -0.49 16.53
N MET A 66 -3.41 -1.06 15.32
CA MET A 66 -4.52 -1.09 14.37
C MET A 66 -5.70 -1.92 14.89
N GLY A 67 -5.45 -3.06 15.51
CA GLY A 67 -6.49 -3.88 16.15
C GLY A 67 -7.22 -3.16 17.28
N GLU A 68 -6.47 -2.50 18.18
CA GLU A 68 -7.04 -1.68 19.26
C GLU A 68 -7.94 -0.56 18.73
N LEU A 69 -7.46 0.18 17.72
CA LEU A 69 -8.19 1.32 17.15
C LEU A 69 -9.31 0.88 16.20
N GLY A 70 -9.23 -0.33 15.63
CA GLY A 70 -10.31 -1.01 14.94
C GLY A 70 -11.35 -1.64 15.88
N GLY A 71 -11.21 -1.44 17.21
CA GLY A 71 -12.16 -1.95 18.20
C GLY A 71 -12.23 -3.49 18.28
N GLY A 72 -11.19 -4.19 17.81
CA GLY A 72 -11.16 -5.64 17.71
C GLY A 72 -12.16 -6.21 16.69
N GLY A 73 -12.51 -5.45 15.66
CA GLY A 73 -13.38 -5.87 14.56
C GLY A 73 -12.66 -6.63 13.46
N ASP A 74 -13.13 -6.51 12.23
CA ASP A 74 -12.58 -7.24 11.08
C ASP A 74 -11.35 -6.52 10.51
N PHE A 75 -10.21 -7.22 10.49
CA PHE A 75 -8.95 -6.74 9.97
C PHE A 75 -8.74 -7.27 8.54
N VAL A 76 -8.79 -6.41 7.54
CA VAL A 76 -8.61 -6.80 6.14
C VAL A 76 -7.19 -6.48 5.66
N VAL A 77 -6.54 -7.47 5.04
CA VAL A 77 -5.25 -7.33 4.37
C VAL A 77 -5.47 -7.40 2.86
N LEU A 78 -5.00 -6.37 2.14
CA LEU A 78 -5.02 -6.33 0.67
C LEU A 78 -3.64 -6.58 0.10
N ARG A 79 -3.58 -7.43 -0.93
CA ARG A 79 -2.35 -7.68 -1.71
C ARG A 79 -2.69 -8.05 -3.15
N ALA A 80 -1.74 -7.87 -4.07
CA ALA A 80 -1.90 -8.27 -5.48
C ALA A 80 -1.15 -9.57 -5.83
N SER A 81 -0.45 -10.17 -4.88
CA SER A 81 0.28 -11.44 -5.03
C SER A 81 0.52 -12.07 -3.67
N GLY A 82 0.97 -13.33 -3.62
CA GLY A 82 1.17 -14.08 -2.36
C GLY A 82 -0.11 -14.76 -1.88
N ASP A 83 -0.21 -15.03 -0.59
CA ASP A 83 -1.27 -15.81 0.04
C ASP A 83 -1.63 -15.29 1.45
N ASP A 84 -1.87 -16.16 2.42
CA ASP A 84 -2.36 -15.89 3.76
C ASP A 84 -1.28 -15.69 4.83
N GLU A 85 -0.03 -15.42 4.46
CA GLU A 85 1.11 -15.28 5.39
C GLU A 85 0.82 -14.34 6.56
N TYR A 86 -0.04 -13.34 6.36
CA TYR A 86 -0.42 -12.37 7.37
C TYR A 86 -1.50 -12.85 8.36
N ASN A 87 -2.37 -13.79 7.95
CA ASN A 87 -3.58 -14.08 8.71
C ASN A 87 -3.32 -14.50 10.15
N GLU A 88 -2.64 -15.63 10.35
CA GLU A 88 -2.34 -16.14 11.69
C GLU A 88 -1.42 -15.24 12.49
N TYR A 89 -0.49 -14.55 11.81
CA TYR A 89 0.44 -13.65 12.45
C TYR A 89 -0.27 -12.42 13.03
N ILE A 90 -1.06 -11.73 12.21
CA ILE A 90 -1.81 -10.54 12.63
C ILE A 90 -2.88 -10.94 13.66
N TYR A 91 -3.58 -12.07 13.46
CA TYR A 91 -4.63 -12.53 14.36
C TYR A 91 -4.14 -12.73 15.80
N LYS A 92 -2.92 -13.21 15.97
CA LYS A 92 -2.28 -13.34 17.28
C LYS A 92 -1.96 -12.00 17.95
N LEU A 93 -1.74 -10.94 17.18
CA LEU A 93 -1.31 -9.64 17.65
C LEU A 93 -2.49 -8.66 17.85
N CYS A 94 -3.45 -8.65 16.94
CA CYS A 94 -4.46 -7.60 16.88
C CYS A 94 -5.63 -7.77 17.85
N HIS A 95 -5.83 -8.99 18.40
CA HIS A 95 -7.03 -9.32 19.18
C HIS A 95 -8.33 -8.99 18.42
N CYS A 96 -8.34 -9.24 17.13
CA CYS A 96 -9.45 -8.95 16.22
C CYS A 96 -10.45 -10.11 16.18
N ASP A 97 -11.68 -9.85 15.74
CA ASP A 97 -12.70 -10.88 15.47
C ASP A 97 -12.28 -11.76 14.29
N SER A 98 -11.78 -11.12 13.24
CA SER A 98 -11.22 -11.80 12.08
C SER A 98 -9.97 -11.11 11.52
N VAL A 99 -9.15 -11.87 10.78
CA VAL A 99 -8.14 -11.36 9.83
C VAL A 99 -8.39 -12.00 8.48
N GLU A 100 -8.62 -11.17 7.49
CA GLU A 100 -9.07 -11.56 6.17
C GLU A 100 -8.08 -11.08 5.10
N THR A 101 -7.38 -11.98 4.43
CA THR A 101 -6.52 -11.61 3.29
C THR A 101 -7.26 -11.76 1.98
N LEU A 102 -7.29 -10.68 1.20
CA LEU A 102 -7.79 -10.62 -0.16
C LEU A 102 -6.63 -10.45 -1.15
N VAL A 103 -6.41 -11.43 -2.01
CA VAL A 103 -5.45 -11.32 -3.12
C VAL A 103 -6.20 -10.89 -4.36
N VAL A 104 -5.95 -9.63 -4.79
CA VAL A 104 -6.65 -8.94 -5.86
C VAL A 104 -5.66 -8.63 -6.97
N ASP A 105 -5.46 -9.57 -7.88
CA ASP A 105 -4.43 -9.56 -8.92
C ASP A 105 -4.95 -9.23 -10.33
N SER A 106 -6.16 -8.70 -10.41
CA SER A 106 -6.78 -8.29 -11.66
C SER A 106 -7.86 -7.22 -11.44
N ARG A 107 -8.21 -6.49 -12.50
CA ARG A 107 -9.33 -5.54 -12.47
C ARG A 107 -10.68 -6.23 -12.27
N ALA A 108 -10.82 -7.50 -12.72
CA ALA A 108 -12.00 -8.31 -12.47
C ALA A 108 -12.15 -8.58 -10.96
N ALA A 109 -11.07 -9.00 -10.30
CA ALA A 109 -11.04 -9.18 -8.85
C ALA A 109 -11.34 -7.86 -8.10
N ALA A 110 -10.75 -6.75 -8.54
CA ALA A 110 -10.97 -5.42 -7.96
C ALA A 110 -12.38 -4.85 -8.19
N SER A 111 -13.18 -5.49 -9.03
CA SER A 111 -14.58 -5.13 -9.30
C SER A 111 -15.56 -6.15 -8.72
N ASP A 112 -15.08 -7.22 -8.09
CA ASP A 112 -15.94 -8.25 -7.52
C ASP A 112 -16.70 -7.71 -6.30
N PRO A 113 -18.02 -7.88 -6.21
CA PRO A 113 -18.83 -7.38 -5.11
C PRO A 113 -18.41 -7.90 -3.74
N PHE A 114 -17.96 -9.14 -3.63
CA PHE A 114 -17.47 -9.71 -2.38
C PHE A 114 -16.21 -8.99 -1.88
N VAL A 115 -15.24 -8.75 -2.77
CA VAL A 115 -14.01 -8.02 -2.44
C VAL A 115 -14.33 -6.60 -1.99
N VAL A 116 -15.22 -5.93 -2.71
CA VAL A 116 -15.65 -4.55 -2.39
C VAL A 116 -16.36 -4.49 -1.04
N GLU A 117 -17.27 -5.43 -0.76
CA GLU A 117 -18.01 -5.50 0.50
C GLU A 117 -17.07 -5.75 1.69
N LYS A 118 -16.18 -6.74 1.61
CA LYS A 118 -15.20 -7.05 2.65
C LYS A 118 -14.34 -5.83 3.00
N VAL A 119 -13.83 -5.13 1.99
CA VAL A 119 -13.04 -3.92 2.22
C VAL A 119 -13.86 -2.80 2.83
N ARG A 120 -15.08 -2.56 2.37
CA ARG A 120 -15.93 -1.49 2.93
C ARG A 120 -16.30 -1.71 4.39
N ASN A 121 -16.49 -2.96 4.77
CA ASN A 121 -16.88 -3.33 6.14
C ASN A 121 -15.70 -3.37 7.12
N ALA A 122 -14.46 -3.45 6.63
CA ALA A 122 -13.27 -3.56 7.48
C ALA A 122 -13.18 -2.47 8.58
N GLU A 123 -12.89 -2.87 9.81
CA GLU A 123 -12.56 -1.98 10.92
C GLU A 123 -11.08 -1.59 10.93
N ALA A 124 -10.22 -2.40 10.31
CA ALA A 124 -8.83 -2.06 10.03
C ALA A 124 -8.43 -2.56 8.63
N LEU A 125 -7.67 -1.76 7.89
CA LEU A 125 -7.26 -2.09 6.52
C LEU A 125 -5.74 -1.96 6.38
N PHE A 126 -5.08 -3.01 5.90
CA PHE A 126 -3.64 -3.01 5.68
C PHE A 126 -3.30 -3.44 4.25
N ILE A 127 -2.48 -2.63 3.57
CA ILE A 127 -1.99 -2.92 2.22
C ILE A 127 -0.59 -3.53 2.36
N ALA A 128 -0.46 -4.80 2.01
CA ALA A 128 0.78 -5.55 2.12
C ALA A 128 1.88 -5.02 1.18
N GLY A 129 3.09 -5.54 1.34
CA GLY A 129 4.19 -5.33 0.42
C GLY A 129 3.98 -6.06 -0.92
N GLY A 130 4.83 -5.77 -1.89
CA GLY A 130 4.81 -6.37 -3.21
C GLY A 130 5.26 -5.39 -4.29
N ASP A 131 4.54 -5.36 -5.40
CA ASP A 131 4.76 -4.42 -6.51
C ASP A 131 3.61 -3.40 -6.55
N GLN A 132 3.90 -2.14 -6.21
CA GLN A 132 2.92 -1.06 -6.25
C GLN A 132 2.40 -0.77 -7.67
N GLY A 133 3.14 -1.12 -8.71
CA GLY A 133 2.67 -1.03 -10.09
C GLY A 133 1.45 -1.92 -10.33
N ASN A 134 1.37 -3.08 -9.65
CA ASN A 134 0.19 -3.93 -9.70
C ASN A 134 -1.01 -3.28 -9.00
N TYR A 135 -0.81 -2.59 -7.88
CA TYR A 135 -1.89 -1.87 -7.19
C TYR A 135 -2.46 -0.77 -8.09
N ILE A 136 -1.60 -0.01 -8.77
CA ILE A 136 -2.04 1.00 -9.73
C ILE A 136 -2.75 0.35 -10.93
N ARG A 137 -2.17 -0.68 -11.55
CA ARG A 137 -2.77 -1.33 -12.74
C ARG A 137 -4.10 -1.99 -12.45
N PHE A 138 -4.22 -2.67 -11.31
CA PHE A 138 -5.39 -3.50 -11.01
C PHE A 138 -6.46 -2.76 -10.23
N TRP A 139 -6.11 -1.84 -9.31
CA TRP A 139 -7.06 -1.26 -8.37
C TRP A 139 -7.48 0.16 -8.71
N LYS A 140 -6.61 0.98 -9.34
CA LYS A 140 -6.96 2.36 -9.68
C LYS A 140 -8.11 2.43 -10.68
N GLY A 141 -9.11 3.29 -10.39
CA GLY A 141 -10.32 3.44 -11.20
C GLY A 141 -11.25 2.22 -11.17
N THR A 142 -11.29 1.50 -10.05
CA THR A 142 -12.18 0.35 -9.84
C THR A 142 -13.02 0.53 -8.57
N PRO A 143 -14.11 -0.26 -8.39
CA PRO A 143 -14.88 -0.27 -7.15
C PRO A 143 -14.04 -0.55 -5.89
N LEU A 144 -12.94 -1.31 -5.99
CA LEU A 144 -12.02 -1.53 -4.87
C LEU A 144 -11.35 -0.23 -4.43
N GLN A 145 -10.88 0.62 -5.35
CA GLN A 145 -10.34 1.94 -4.97
C GLN A 145 -11.38 2.76 -4.20
N ASP A 146 -12.63 2.76 -4.65
CA ASP A 146 -13.71 3.46 -3.96
C ASP A 146 -13.98 2.85 -2.57
N ALA A 147 -13.90 1.54 -2.42
CA ALA A 147 -14.02 0.85 -1.14
C ALA A 147 -12.90 1.23 -0.18
N ILE A 148 -11.64 1.26 -0.63
CA ILE A 148 -10.50 1.70 0.19
C ILE A 148 -10.71 3.16 0.63
N ASN A 149 -11.07 4.06 -0.30
CA ASN A 149 -11.31 5.46 0.02
C ASN A 149 -12.54 5.65 0.95
N PHE A 150 -13.50 4.75 0.93
CA PHE A 150 -14.60 4.72 1.89
C PHE A 150 -14.08 4.40 3.31
N VAL A 151 -13.18 3.41 3.45
CA VAL A 151 -12.53 3.09 4.75
C VAL A 151 -11.68 4.27 5.24
N VAL A 152 -10.96 4.95 4.34
CA VAL A 152 -10.21 6.18 4.67
C VAL A 152 -11.12 7.29 5.18
N ALA A 153 -12.33 7.44 4.61
CA ALA A 153 -13.27 8.49 5.02
C ALA A 153 -13.95 8.21 6.36
N LYS A 154 -14.10 6.96 6.76
CA LYS A 154 -14.53 6.61 8.13
C LYS A 154 -13.30 6.65 9.05
N PRO A 155 -13.44 6.93 10.36
CA PRO A 155 -12.31 6.98 11.28
C PRO A 155 -11.80 5.56 11.60
N ALA A 156 -11.29 4.82 10.60
CA ALA A 156 -10.71 3.50 10.75
C ALA A 156 -9.18 3.55 10.58
N PRO A 157 -8.41 2.68 11.25
CA PRO A 157 -6.99 2.55 10.97
C PRO A 157 -6.76 1.98 9.57
N ILE A 158 -5.86 2.63 8.83
CA ILE A 158 -5.40 2.16 7.53
C ILE A 158 -3.89 2.23 7.46
N GLY A 159 -3.25 1.23 6.91
CA GLY A 159 -1.80 1.19 6.81
C GLY A 159 -1.30 0.41 5.62
N GLY A 160 0.03 0.39 5.50
CA GLY A 160 0.70 -0.44 4.50
C GLY A 160 2.19 -0.49 4.71
N THR A 161 2.79 -1.56 4.20
CA THR A 161 4.24 -1.79 4.23
C THR A 161 4.82 -1.78 2.82
N SER A 162 6.05 -1.28 2.66
CA SER A 162 6.76 -1.32 1.37
C SER A 162 5.91 -0.73 0.22
N ALA A 163 5.48 -1.54 -0.74
CA ALA A 163 4.57 -1.12 -1.82
C ALA A 163 3.26 -0.51 -1.29
N GLY A 164 2.71 -1.03 -0.16
CA GLY A 164 1.54 -0.48 0.50
C GLY A 164 1.77 0.91 1.09
N MET A 165 2.97 1.19 1.64
CA MET A 165 3.38 2.53 2.02
C MET A 165 3.53 3.44 0.80
N ALA A 166 4.14 2.93 -0.28
CA ALA A 166 4.41 3.73 -1.48
C ALA A 166 3.15 4.32 -2.14
N VAL A 167 1.98 3.69 -1.93
CA VAL A 167 0.70 4.16 -2.51
C VAL A 167 -0.13 5.02 -1.57
N ALA A 168 0.37 5.32 -0.36
CA ALA A 168 -0.41 6.03 0.66
C ALA A 168 -0.45 7.55 0.45
N GLY A 169 0.54 8.14 -0.20
CA GLY A 169 0.61 9.59 -0.49
C GLY A 169 -0.41 10.02 -1.57
N GLU A 170 -0.65 11.31 -1.66
CA GLU A 170 -1.40 11.88 -2.80
C GLU A 170 -0.66 11.60 -4.11
N PHE A 171 0.67 11.78 -4.09
CA PHE A 171 1.54 11.43 -5.20
C PHE A 171 2.17 10.07 -4.94
N VAL A 172 2.27 9.28 -5.98
CA VAL A 172 2.75 7.91 -5.93
C VAL A 172 3.88 7.72 -6.94
N TYR A 173 5.03 7.24 -6.47
CA TYR A 173 5.98 6.60 -7.36
C TYR A 173 5.40 5.22 -7.73
N SER A 174 4.83 5.12 -8.93
CA SER A 174 4.02 3.97 -9.32
C SER A 174 4.83 2.72 -9.72
N ALA A 175 6.12 2.89 -10.03
CA ALA A 175 7.00 1.81 -10.48
C ALA A 175 6.38 0.96 -11.62
N THR A 176 5.68 1.62 -12.54
CA THR A 176 5.10 0.97 -13.74
C THR A 176 6.05 0.93 -14.92
N GLY A 177 7.27 1.46 -14.77
CA GLY A 177 8.36 1.35 -15.72
C GLY A 177 8.93 -0.08 -15.80
N PRO A 178 9.92 -0.30 -16.66
CA PRO A 178 10.57 -1.60 -16.81
C PRO A 178 11.24 -2.13 -15.53
N ASP A 179 11.77 -1.24 -14.69
CA ASP A 179 12.47 -1.58 -13.44
C ASP A 179 12.21 -0.53 -12.35
N SER A 180 12.72 -0.78 -11.14
CA SER A 180 12.67 0.18 -10.04
C SER A 180 13.74 1.25 -10.23
N LEU A 181 13.34 2.53 -10.17
CA LEU A 181 14.26 3.66 -10.24
C LEU A 181 15.28 3.62 -9.11
N THR A 182 16.55 3.72 -9.44
CA THR A 182 17.66 3.86 -8.49
C THR A 182 18.02 5.34 -8.27
N THR A 183 18.73 5.64 -7.17
CA THR A 183 19.28 6.98 -6.91
C THR A 183 20.18 7.49 -8.05
N PRO A 184 21.17 6.72 -8.55
CA PRO A 184 22.01 7.18 -9.65
C PRO A 184 21.25 7.49 -10.93
N GLU A 185 20.29 6.65 -11.32
CA GLU A 185 19.46 6.86 -12.52
C GLU A 185 18.63 8.15 -12.42
N GLY A 186 17.90 8.31 -11.31
CA GLY A 186 17.07 9.48 -11.08
C GLY A 186 17.89 10.78 -11.06
N LEU A 187 19.03 10.78 -10.38
CA LEU A 187 19.91 11.94 -10.33
C LEU A 187 20.57 12.24 -11.66
N ALA A 188 20.92 11.23 -12.47
CA ALA A 188 21.51 11.43 -13.79
C ALA A 188 20.49 11.88 -14.83
N ASN A 189 19.24 11.46 -14.71
CA ASN A 189 18.15 11.82 -15.62
C ASN A 189 16.81 11.80 -14.87
N PRO A 190 16.27 12.95 -14.43
CA PRO A 190 14.96 13.00 -13.79
C PRO A 190 13.80 12.52 -14.65
N PHE A 191 14.01 12.31 -15.95
CA PHE A 191 13.05 11.77 -16.90
C PHE A 191 13.42 10.35 -17.33
N ASP A 192 14.10 9.59 -16.45
CA ASP A 192 14.36 8.18 -16.66
C ASP A 192 13.05 7.40 -16.87
N ILE A 193 13.09 6.38 -17.73
CA ILE A 193 11.91 5.56 -18.06
C ILE A 193 11.32 4.85 -16.83
N ASN A 194 12.16 4.60 -15.82
CA ASN A 194 11.75 3.98 -14.56
C ASN A 194 11.11 4.98 -13.57
N LEU A 195 11.21 6.30 -13.83
CA LEU A 195 10.53 7.31 -13.03
C LEU A 195 9.11 7.50 -13.51
N THR A 196 8.19 6.75 -12.95
CA THR A 196 6.77 6.84 -13.24
C THR A 196 6.00 7.38 -12.02
N LEU A 197 5.20 8.42 -12.24
CA LEU A 197 4.41 9.08 -11.21
C LEU A 197 2.92 8.91 -11.49
N GLU A 198 2.17 8.76 -10.40
CA GLU A 198 0.71 8.71 -10.40
C GLU A 198 0.14 9.59 -9.29
N ARG A 199 -1.13 9.95 -9.38
CA ARG A 199 -1.89 10.69 -8.35
C ARG A 199 -3.33 10.25 -8.36
N ASP A 200 -4.11 10.73 -7.40
CA ASP A 200 -5.56 10.45 -7.32
C ASP A 200 -5.87 8.95 -7.11
N PHE A 201 -5.01 8.23 -6.37
CA PHE A 201 -5.26 6.85 -6.00
C PHE A 201 -5.90 6.77 -4.61
N LEU A 202 -5.15 6.95 -3.53
CA LEU A 202 -5.72 7.00 -2.18
C LEU A 202 -5.84 8.45 -1.69
N LYS A 203 -6.87 8.72 -0.87
CA LYS A 203 -7.21 10.07 -0.41
C LYS A 203 -7.03 10.20 1.10
N LEU A 204 -5.88 9.77 1.63
CA LEU A 204 -5.61 9.87 3.06
C LEU A 204 -5.58 11.34 3.49
N PRO A 205 -6.43 11.76 4.44
CA PRO A 205 -6.38 13.10 5.00
C PRO A 205 -4.98 13.42 5.55
N ARG A 206 -4.53 14.67 5.43
CA ARG A 206 -3.19 15.11 5.85
C ARG A 206 -2.01 14.65 4.98
N LEU A 207 -2.22 13.74 4.02
CA LEU A 207 -1.19 13.33 3.07
C LEU A 207 -1.30 14.03 1.71
N GLN A 208 -2.10 15.11 1.62
CA GLN A 208 -2.18 15.96 0.44
C GLN A 208 -0.84 16.71 0.24
N GLY A 209 -0.38 16.77 -1.00
CA GLY A 209 0.92 17.35 -1.36
C GLY A 209 2.12 16.48 -0.94
N ILE A 210 1.90 15.25 -0.50
CA ILE A 210 2.94 14.36 0.01
C ILE A 210 3.09 13.13 -0.90
N ILE A 211 4.35 12.77 -1.19
CA ILE A 211 4.74 11.47 -1.73
C ILE A 211 5.35 10.62 -0.62
N THR A 212 5.07 9.31 -0.62
CA THR A 212 5.66 8.38 0.35
C THR A 212 6.71 7.50 -0.31
N ASP A 213 7.84 7.24 0.37
CA ASP A 213 8.90 6.37 -0.11
C ASP A 213 9.38 5.39 0.98
N GLN A 214 9.91 4.26 0.59
CA GLN A 214 10.16 3.14 1.47
C GLN A 214 11.52 2.47 1.18
N HIS A 215 12.02 1.64 2.11
CA HIS A 215 13.34 1.00 2.01
C HIS A 215 14.44 2.04 1.74
N LEU A 216 14.42 3.17 2.44
CA LEU A 216 15.16 4.36 2.02
C LEU A 216 16.67 4.16 2.09
N HIS A 217 17.18 3.80 3.26
CA HIS A 217 18.63 3.63 3.48
C HIS A 217 19.15 2.33 2.84
N GLU A 218 18.51 1.19 3.11
CA GLU A 218 19.02 -0.11 2.67
C GLU A 218 19.13 -0.25 1.15
N ARG A 219 18.28 0.50 0.39
CA ARG A 219 18.28 0.49 -1.07
C ARG A 219 18.78 1.80 -1.67
N ASP A 220 19.45 2.63 -0.86
CA ASP A 220 19.99 3.93 -1.29
C ASP A 220 18.98 4.77 -2.09
N ARG A 221 17.81 5.03 -1.51
CA ARG A 221 16.69 5.67 -2.24
C ARG A 221 16.50 7.16 -1.98
N ILE A 222 17.26 7.77 -1.09
CA ILE A 222 17.04 9.17 -0.73
C ILE A 222 17.25 10.11 -1.93
N GLY A 223 18.21 9.82 -2.83
CA GLY A 223 18.41 10.60 -4.07
C GLY A 223 17.27 10.38 -5.06
N ARG A 224 16.67 9.17 -5.09
CA ARG A 224 15.42 8.92 -5.80
C ARG A 224 14.31 9.82 -5.26
N THR A 225 14.12 9.89 -3.95
CA THR A 225 13.09 10.74 -3.34
C THR A 225 13.32 12.23 -3.68
N VAL A 226 14.56 12.71 -3.67
CA VAL A 226 14.90 14.08 -4.14
C VAL A 226 14.49 14.30 -5.59
N THR A 227 14.73 13.30 -6.45
CA THR A 227 14.34 13.36 -7.87
C THR A 227 12.81 13.36 -8.04
N LEU A 228 12.08 12.56 -7.25
CA LEU A 228 10.63 12.56 -7.26
C LEU A 228 10.07 13.95 -6.88
N LEU A 229 10.60 14.58 -5.83
CA LEU A 229 10.21 15.95 -5.43
C LEU A 229 10.48 16.96 -6.54
N ALA A 230 11.64 16.88 -7.21
CA ALA A 230 11.97 17.75 -8.34
C ALA A 230 10.99 17.60 -9.50
N ARG A 231 10.59 16.36 -9.81
CA ARG A 231 9.62 16.04 -10.87
C ARG A 231 8.21 16.54 -10.54
N LEU A 232 7.77 16.42 -9.29
CA LEU A 232 6.45 16.95 -8.88
C LEU A 232 6.35 18.47 -9.14
N ILE A 233 7.44 19.23 -8.92
CA ILE A 233 7.48 20.65 -9.26
C ILE A 233 7.53 20.84 -10.77
N LYS A 234 8.43 20.16 -11.46
CA LYS A 234 8.65 20.29 -12.91
C LYS A 234 7.39 19.97 -13.71
N ASP A 235 6.65 18.96 -13.29
CA ASP A 235 5.41 18.52 -13.93
C ASP A 235 4.20 19.37 -13.53
N GLY A 236 4.39 20.38 -12.66
CA GLY A 236 3.33 21.29 -12.23
C GLY A 236 2.28 20.65 -11.32
N TRP A 237 2.64 19.56 -10.63
CA TRP A 237 1.71 18.87 -9.74
C TRP A 237 1.68 19.48 -8.34
N SER A 238 2.81 20.05 -7.89
CA SER A 238 2.91 20.79 -6.63
C SER A 238 4.03 21.82 -6.70
N GLU A 239 3.81 23.01 -6.16
CA GLU A 239 4.86 24.03 -6.00
C GLU A 239 5.76 23.74 -4.80
N HIS A 240 5.21 23.10 -3.76
CA HIS A 240 5.91 22.80 -2.51
C HIS A 240 5.68 21.34 -2.10
N PRO A 241 6.16 20.36 -2.87
CA PRO A 241 5.95 18.95 -2.56
C PRO A 241 6.71 18.56 -1.30
N ARG A 242 6.15 17.59 -0.60
CA ARG A 242 6.72 16.99 0.62
C ARG A 242 6.87 15.50 0.44
N ALA A 243 7.79 14.89 1.21
CA ALA A 243 7.91 13.45 1.26
C ALA A 243 7.95 12.95 2.70
N ILE A 244 7.33 11.79 2.94
CA ILE A 244 7.52 10.98 4.14
C ILE A 244 8.14 9.67 3.68
N ALA A 245 9.34 9.38 4.19
CA ALA A 245 10.05 8.17 3.84
C ALA A 245 10.48 7.41 5.10
N ALA A 246 10.62 6.09 4.99
CA ALA A 246 11.04 5.25 6.11
C ALA A 246 12.05 4.19 5.66
N ASP A 247 12.97 3.88 6.57
CA ASP A 247 13.87 2.74 6.44
C ASP A 247 13.09 1.42 6.58
N ARG A 248 13.69 0.31 6.16
CA ARG A 248 13.13 -1.02 6.45
C ARG A 248 12.87 -1.15 7.96
N GLU A 249 11.91 -2.00 8.33
CA GLU A 249 11.61 -2.32 9.74
C GLU A 249 11.28 -1.09 10.61
N THR A 250 10.92 0.02 9.96
CA THR A 250 10.57 1.30 10.58
C THR A 250 9.17 1.72 10.12
N SER A 251 8.37 2.19 11.06
CA SER A 251 6.98 2.58 10.81
C SER A 251 6.69 3.97 11.34
N VAL A 252 5.95 4.77 10.58
CA VAL A 252 5.42 6.08 10.97
C VAL A 252 3.94 5.94 11.22
N HIS A 253 3.52 6.21 12.46
CA HIS A 253 2.12 6.26 12.86
C HIS A 253 1.65 7.70 12.87
N ILE A 254 0.64 8.02 12.08
CA ILE A 254 0.08 9.37 11.98
C ILE A 254 -1.34 9.36 12.52
N ASP A 255 -1.60 10.17 13.54
CA ASP A 255 -2.96 10.45 13.99
C ASP A 255 -3.62 11.45 13.03
N PRO A 256 -4.65 11.08 12.26
CA PRO A 256 -5.27 11.96 11.28
C PRO A 256 -6.02 13.13 11.91
N ALA A 257 -6.43 13.02 13.19
CA ALA A 257 -7.14 14.08 13.88
C ALA A 257 -6.18 15.23 14.24
N THR A 258 -4.99 14.89 14.76
CA THR A 258 -4.00 15.88 15.22
C THR A 258 -2.94 16.21 14.16
N GLY A 259 -2.61 15.28 13.27
CA GLY A 259 -1.49 15.38 12.35
C GLY A 259 -0.14 15.06 13.01
N ILE A 260 -0.13 14.49 14.22
CA ILE A 260 1.10 14.08 14.88
C ILE A 260 1.52 12.71 14.38
N ALA A 261 2.77 12.63 13.96
CA ALA A 261 3.45 11.41 13.55
C ALA A 261 4.43 10.95 14.64
N GLU A 262 4.41 9.67 14.95
CA GLU A 262 5.35 8.99 15.87
C GLU A 262 6.05 7.85 15.11
N VAL A 263 7.31 7.59 15.48
CA VAL A 263 8.13 6.58 14.80
C VAL A 263 8.31 5.35 15.70
N PHE A 264 8.10 4.18 15.09
CA PHE A 264 8.28 2.87 15.71
C PHE A 264 9.20 2.02 14.83
N ALA A 265 9.84 1.00 15.42
CA ALA A 265 10.70 0.09 14.67
C ALA A 265 10.74 -1.29 15.33
N THR A 266 11.23 -2.29 14.59
CA THR A 266 11.54 -3.58 15.20
C THR A 266 12.66 -3.42 16.24
N PRO A 267 12.63 -4.19 17.33
CA PRO A 267 13.65 -4.06 18.40
C PRO A 267 15.08 -4.35 17.94
N LYS A 268 15.23 -5.04 16.81
CA LYS A 268 16.56 -5.46 16.28
C LYS A 268 17.17 -4.48 15.29
N HIS A 269 16.43 -3.49 14.83
CA HIS A 269 16.95 -2.54 13.83
C HIS A 269 17.97 -1.59 14.49
N PRO A 270 19.23 -1.55 14.03
CA PRO A 270 20.28 -0.79 14.70
C PRO A 270 20.11 0.74 14.57
N THR A 271 19.59 1.20 13.46
CA THR A 271 19.48 2.64 13.12
C THR A 271 18.20 2.93 12.34
N PRO A 272 17.01 2.76 12.97
CA PRO A 272 15.74 2.98 12.29
C PRO A 272 15.44 4.47 12.17
N TYR A 273 15.23 4.94 10.95
CA TYR A 273 14.87 6.33 10.71
C TYR A 273 13.62 6.48 9.85
N ALA A 274 12.84 7.50 10.17
CA ALA A 274 11.87 8.10 9.28
C ALA A 274 12.35 9.51 8.86
N TYR A 275 12.03 9.90 7.64
CA TYR A 275 12.50 11.13 7.01
C TYR A 275 11.29 11.95 6.54
N PHE A 276 11.27 13.21 6.94
CA PHE A 276 10.28 14.19 6.50
C PHE A 276 11.01 15.22 5.66
N MET A 277 10.70 15.27 4.37
CA MET A 277 11.41 16.08 3.40
C MET A 277 10.48 17.13 2.79
N SER A 278 11.00 18.34 2.58
CA SER A 278 10.23 19.40 1.92
C SER A 278 11.12 20.25 1.02
N VAL A 279 10.49 20.88 0.04
CA VAL A 279 11.13 21.78 -0.91
C VAL A 279 10.33 23.08 -0.97
N THR A 280 11.04 24.18 -0.97
CA THR A 280 10.45 25.54 -1.06
C THR A 280 10.84 26.27 -2.33
N GLU A 281 11.85 25.77 -3.05
CA GLU A 281 12.37 26.39 -4.28
C GLU A 281 12.33 25.37 -5.44
N PRO A 282 12.05 25.79 -6.67
CA PRO A 282 12.10 24.89 -7.82
C PRO A 282 13.52 24.41 -8.10
N PRO A 283 13.68 23.23 -8.74
CA PRO A 283 14.99 22.77 -9.16
C PRO A 283 15.61 23.76 -10.18
N GLN A 284 16.93 24.00 -10.06
CA GLN A 284 17.66 24.84 -10.99
C GLN A 284 17.81 24.18 -12.36
N ARG A 285 17.83 22.84 -12.39
CA ARG A 285 17.77 22.06 -13.63
C ARG A 285 17.09 20.72 -13.36
N CYS A 286 16.00 20.47 -14.05
CA CYS A 286 15.27 19.20 -14.07
C CYS A 286 14.74 19.01 -15.50
N ASP A 287 15.62 18.55 -16.39
CA ASP A 287 15.35 18.45 -17.82
C ASP A 287 15.66 17.04 -18.33
N HIS A 288 15.00 16.63 -19.41
CA HIS A 288 15.17 15.30 -20.01
C HIS A 288 16.63 15.07 -20.43
N GLY A 289 17.20 13.93 -20.00
CA GLY A 289 18.56 13.53 -20.35
C GLY A 289 19.64 14.41 -19.72
N GLN A 290 19.31 15.24 -18.71
CA GLN A 290 20.29 16.09 -18.02
C GLN A 290 20.33 15.73 -16.53
N PRO A 291 21.54 15.76 -15.93
CA PRO A 291 21.66 15.54 -14.49
C PRO A 291 20.91 16.58 -13.67
N LEU A 292 20.24 16.13 -12.61
CA LEU A 292 19.50 16.97 -11.69
C LEU A 292 20.40 18.01 -10.99
N THR A 293 19.93 19.26 -10.94
CA THR A 293 20.45 20.26 -10.02
C THR A 293 19.29 20.83 -9.22
N MET A 294 19.28 20.55 -7.91
CA MET A 294 18.26 20.97 -6.97
C MET A 294 18.91 21.23 -5.61
N ARG A 295 18.70 22.44 -5.07
CA ARG A 295 19.28 22.85 -3.78
C ARG A 295 18.22 22.96 -2.71
N ASN A 296 18.67 23.00 -1.46
CA ASN A 296 17.81 23.30 -0.30
C ASN A 296 16.62 22.36 -0.15
N VAL A 297 16.86 21.05 -0.30
CA VAL A 297 15.88 20.04 0.11
C VAL A 297 16.00 19.88 1.62
N ASP A 298 15.04 20.40 2.37
CA ASP A 298 14.99 20.27 3.82
C ASP A 298 14.67 18.84 4.21
N VAL A 299 15.42 18.30 5.18
CA VAL A 299 15.23 16.98 5.73
C VAL A 299 15.18 17.06 7.25
N TYR A 300 14.15 16.45 7.84
CA TYR A 300 14.08 16.18 9.27
C TYR A 300 14.04 14.67 9.51
N ARG A 301 15.11 14.12 10.08
CA ARG A 301 15.28 12.70 10.33
C ARG A 301 14.97 12.36 11.78
N ILE A 302 14.14 11.33 12.02
CA ILE A 302 13.66 10.97 13.36
C ILE A 302 13.86 9.47 13.60
N GLN A 303 14.24 9.11 14.82
CA GLN A 303 14.23 7.75 15.36
C GLN A 303 13.00 7.51 16.24
N PRO A 304 12.74 6.24 16.64
CA PRO A 304 11.72 5.95 17.66
C PRO A 304 11.86 6.81 18.92
N GLY A 305 10.72 7.32 19.40
CA GLY A 305 10.64 8.29 20.49
C GLY A 305 10.61 9.76 20.06
N GLY A 306 10.96 10.08 18.83
CA GLY A 306 10.76 11.41 18.25
C GLY A 306 9.36 11.57 17.64
N ARG A 307 8.97 12.84 17.42
CA ARG A 307 7.64 13.21 16.89
C ARG A 307 7.77 14.22 15.75
N PHE A 308 6.79 14.19 14.85
CA PHE A 308 6.69 15.17 13.78
C PHE A 308 5.23 15.62 13.60
N ASP A 309 5.01 16.93 13.60
CA ASP A 309 3.73 17.53 13.24
C ASP A 309 3.70 17.74 11.72
N ILE A 310 2.94 16.92 10.99
CA ILE A 310 2.84 17.01 9.53
C ILE A 310 1.99 18.20 9.06
N THR A 311 1.20 18.81 9.95
CA THR A 311 0.43 20.01 9.65
C THR A 311 1.34 21.25 9.69
N ALA A 312 2.06 21.44 10.81
CA ALA A 312 3.02 22.51 10.98
C ALA A 312 4.35 22.24 10.25
N TRP A 313 4.56 21.01 9.80
CA TRP A 313 5.81 20.51 9.19
C TRP A 313 7.03 20.75 10.09
N LYS A 314 6.93 20.33 11.34
CA LYS A 314 7.95 20.51 12.38
C LYS A 314 8.16 19.26 13.22
N GLY A 315 9.43 18.93 13.47
CA GLY A 315 9.81 17.78 14.27
C GLY A 315 10.34 18.13 15.66
N GLN A 316 10.35 17.12 16.55
CA GLN A 316 10.98 17.12 17.86
C GLN A 316 11.73 15.81 18.08
N GLY A 317 12.91 15.88 18.72
CA GLY A 317 13.72 14.69 19.02
C GLY A 317 14.44 14.07 17.83
N GLY A 318 14.59 14.81 16.74
CA GLY A 318 15.27 14.41 15.51
C GLY A 318 16.38 15.37 15.11
N ILE A 319 16.81 15.25 13.85
CA ILE A 319 17.93 16.01 13.30
C ILE A 319 17.50 16.68 12.00
N ALA A 320 17.67 18.01 11.92
CA ALA A 320 17.45 18.78 10.72
C ALA A 320 18.75 18.94 9.91
N TYR A 321 18.65 18.80 8.59
CA TYR A 321 19.74 19.06 7.65
C TYR A 321 19.18 19.34 6.25
N THR A 322 20.05 19.69 5.32
CA THR A 322 19.64 19.89 3.91
C THR A 322 20.40 18.96 2.98
N LEU A 323 19.73 18.56 1.92
CA LEU A 323 20.31 17.88 0.78
C LEU A 323 20.33 18.79 -0.43
N SER A 324 21.30 18.58 -1.30
CA SER A 324 21.37 19.22 -2.60
C SER A 324 21.85 18.21 -3.65
N ALA A 325 21.21 18.18 -4.78
CA ALA A 325 21.72 17.51 -5.99
C ALA A 325 22.46 18.53 -6.83
N GLU A 326 23.75 18.38 -7.04
CA GLU A 326 24.57 19.25 -7.86
C GLU A 326 25.08 18.47 -9.06
N ASN A 327 24.54 18.74 -10.24
CA ASN A 327 24.88 18.05 -11.46
C ASN A 327 24.84 16.50 -11.32
N GLY A 328 23.74 16.00 -10.72
CA GLY A 328 23.54 14.57 -10.50
C GLY A 328 24.30 13.98 -9.30
N THR A 329 25.00 14.79 -8.53
CA THR A 329 25.71 14.34 -7.32
C THR A 329 24.98 14.83 -6.08
N LEU A 330 24.57 13.91 -5.21
CA LEU A 330 23.89 14.24 -3.95
C LEU A 330 24.91 14.67 -2.89
N LYS A 331 24.62 15.75 -2.19
CA LYS A 331 25.41 16.29 -1.08
C LYS A 331 24.52 16.57 0.12
N SER A 332 25.09 16.48 1.31
CA SER A 332 24.42 16.79 2.57
C SER A 332 25.17 17.89 3.31
N SER A 333 24.43 18.80 3.94
CA SER A 333 25.03 19.83 4.83
C SER A 333 25.74 19.23 6.05
N ARG A 334 25.51 17.94 6.34
CA ARG A 334 26.16 17.20 7.42
C ARG A 334 27.39 16.40 6.96
N GLY A 335 27.62 16.29 5.66
CA GLY A 335 28.62 15.39 5.08
C GLY A 335 28.13 13.96 4.86
N GLU A 336 27.25 13.44 5.72
CA GLU A 336 26.62 12.12 5.58
C GLU A 336 25.23 12.27 4.96
N ILE A 337 24.87 11.36 4.06
CA ILE A 337 23.57 11.39 3.37
C ILE A 337 22.47 10.82 4.28
N TYR A 338 22.78 9.71 4.99
CA TYR A 338 21.87 8.98 5.90
C TYR A 338 22.21 9.22 7.35
#